data_b50f59560657bfceb007fd0e9b884a63
#
_entry.id   b50f59560657bfceb007fd0e9b884a63
#
_cell.length_a   1.000
_cell.length_b   1.000
_cell.length_c   1.000
_cell.angle_alpha   90.00
_cell.angle_beta   90.00
_cell.angle_gamma   90.00
#
_symmetry.space_group_name_H-M   'P 1'
#
loop_
_entity.id
_entity.type
_entity.pdbx_description
1 polymer ?
#
loop_
_entity_poly.entity_id
_entity_poly.type
_entity_poly.pdbx_seq_one_letter_code
_entity_poly.pdbx_strand_id
1 'polypeptide(L)'
;AATLHRYDPSSRRWSNDGKIFFAGESAGAHGTFWEMPNVTPMESGKWLFTVTPQNTSTGVHTLYWVGTIADDGTFVADAAGQYPRNVELMSKDGYGLLSPTIYQHNGKTIALGIVPDKISTEDNCRLGWAHTYSFPREWSLSASGELIQKPYEGLRSLRSDVAYSGADEEISGVKNLSPVSGRRIELLGRFEIGDSTFGFNFFKSASGQASVSYNRSSNELTVDFTGLRRLVNDNGSYNGIYRCTLPERPEAGSEMLLNVFIDGSIVDIFVNDRWATSIRVYPSDEDADGVEAFCDGMVKARELKAWRLDSGGGAGIGSIPGDEGFHSDKVNVSAIDGTLIKHNERMAEALDGLKKGVYVVNGCKVIVK
;
A
#
# COMPACT_ATOMS: atom_id res chain seq x y z
N ALA A 1 -18.70 12.84 -12.22
CA ALA A 1 -18.78 13.95 -11.27
C ALA A 1 -19.10 13.46 -9.86
N ALA A 2 -18.65 14.16 -8.85
CA ALA A 2 -19.09 14.00 -7.47
C ALA A 2 -20.19 15.03 -7.15
N THR A 3 -21.17 14.65 -6.33
CA THR A 3 -22.27 15.52 -5.91
C THR A 3 -22.11 15.93 -4.45
N LEU A 4 -22.55 17.13 -4.11
CA LEU A 4 -22.56 17.67 -2.76
C LEU A 4 -23.94 17.46 -2.13
N HIS A 5 -23.98 16.78 -1.00
CA HIS A 5 -25.16 16.62 -0.19
C HIS A 5 -24.93 17.21 1.19
N ARG A 6 -25.90 17.97 1.69
CA ARG A 6 -25.86 18.55 3.04
C ARG A 6 -26.81 17.80 3.95
N TYR A 7 -26.34 17.43 5.12
CA TYR A 7 -27.17 16.85 6.15
C TYR A 7 -27.81 17.94 7.02
N ASP A 8 -29.12 17.88 7.16
CA ASP A 8 -29.86 18.71 8.11
C ASP A 8 -30.16 17.87 9.37
N PRO A 9 -29.52 18.19 10.50
CA PRO A 9 -29.74 17.42 11.73
C PRO A 9 -31.14 17.58 12.32
N SER A 10 -31.85 18.67 12.01
CA SER A 10 -33.20 18.93 12.53
C SER A 10 -34.24 18.05 11.83
N SER A 11 -34.20 17.96 10.54
CA SER A 11 -35.07 17.08 9.74
C SER A 11 -34.54 15.65 9.57
N ARG A 12 -33.26 15.39 9.93
CA ARG A 12 -32.54 14.14 9.71
C ARG A 12 -32.52 13.69 8.24
N ARG A 13 -32.41 14.65 7.33
CA ARG A 13 -32.40 14.39 5.88
C ARG A 13 -31.18 14.98 5.22
N TRP A 14 -30.79 14.36 4.13
CA TRP A 14 -29.78 14.87 3.22
C TRP A 14 -30.46 15.71 2.14
N SER A 15 -29.77 16.78 1.69
CA SER A 15 -30.20 17.51 0.50
C SER A 15 -30.14 16.61 -0.73
N ASN A 16 -31.04 16.82 -1.66
CA ASN A 16 -31.10 16.10 -2.93
C ASN A 16 -31.33 17.09 -4.09
N ASP A 17 -30.58 18.19 -4.06
CA ASP A 17 -30.67 19.26 -5.04
C ASP A 17 -29.78 18.99 -6.29
N GLY A 18 -29.01 17.90 -6.28
CA GLY A 18 -28.14 17.51 -7.39
C GLY A 18 -26.95 18.45 -7.58
N LYS A 19 -26.59 19.25 -6.56
CA LYS A 19 -25.47 20.18 -6.66
C LYS A 19 -24.18 19.40 -6.96
N ILE A 20 -23.49 19.81 -8.02
CA ILE A 20 -22.18 19.24 -8.37
C ILE A 20 -21.14 19.78 -7.39
N PHE A 21 -20.44 18.87 -6.72
CA PHE A 21 -19.29 19.19 -5.88
C PHE A 21 -18.05 19.44 -6.75
N PHE A 22 -17.77 18.50 -7.65
CA PHE A 22 -16.68 18.57 -8.61
C PHE A 22 -16.96 17.70 -9.81
N ALA A 23 -16.85 18.25 -11.00
CA ALA A 23 -17.06 17.50 -12.25
C ALA A 23 -15.74 16.98 -12.86
N GLY A 24 -14.62 17.54 -12.46
CA GLY A 24 -13.36 17.40 -13.17
C GLY A 24 -13.39 18.19 -14.49
N GLU A 25 -12.25 18.55 -14.98
CA GLU A 25 -12.15 19.05 -16.34
C GLU A 25 -12.27 17.89 -17.31
N SER A 26 -13.05 18.05 -18.36
CA SER A 26 -13.29 16.99 -19.33
C SER A 26 -13.78 15.70 -18.67
N ALA A 27 -14.79 15.79 -17.83
CA ALA A 27 -15.33 14.69 -17.01
C ALA A 27 -15.54 13.36 -17.77
N GLY A 28 -15.86 13.42 -19.06
CA GLY A 28 -16.01 12.23 -19.91
C GLY A 28 -14.72 11.45 -20.14
N ALA A 29 -13.55 12.04 -19.92
CA ALA A 29 -12.26 11.37 -20.09
C ALA A 29 -11.87 10.51 -18.88
N HIS A 30 -12.56 10.66 -17.74
CA HIS A 30 -12.18 10.03 -16.47
C HIS A 30 -13.21 9.01 -16.00
N GLY A 31 -13.70 8.18 -16.89
CA GLY A 31 -14.65 7.11 -16.61
C GLY A 31 -16.09 7.58 -16.38
N THR A 32 -16.99 6.62 -16.29
CA THR A 32 -18.42 6.85 -16.13
C THR A 32 -18.90 6.77 -14.70
N PHE A 33 -18.11 6.16 -13.81
CA PHE A 33 -18.40 5.99 -12.40
C PHE A 33 -17.15 6.29 -11.58
N TRP A 34 -17.29 7.10 -10.52
CA TRP A 34 -16.22 7.49 -9.62
C TRP A 34 -16.40 6.82 -8.27
N GLU A 35 -15.51 5.87 -7.97
CA GLU A 35 -15.51 5.16 -6.69
C GLU A 35 -14.70 5.88 -5.64
N MET A 36 -15.16 5.78 -4.39
CA MET A 36 -14.46 6.21 -3.19
C MET A 36 -13.89 7.63 -3.29
N PRO A 37 -14.71 8.65 -3.62
CA PRO A 37 -14.22 10.02 -3.61
C PRO A 37 -13.82 10.43 -2.19
N ASN A 38 -12.59 10.94 -2.03
CA ASN A 38 -12.11 11.51 -0.78
C ASN A 38 -11.78 12.97 -0.98
N VAL A 39 -12.11 13.79 0.02
CA VAL A 39 -11.78 15.21 0.09
C VAL A 39 -11.02 15.43 1.40
N THR A 40 -9.74 15.71 1.29
CA THR A 40 -8.82 15.73 2.43
C THR A 40 -8.14 17.07 2.56
N PRO A 41 -8.23 17.76 3.71
CA PRO A 41 -7.45 18.96 3.96
C PRO A 41 -5.96 18.61 4.06
N MET A 42 -5.11 19.44 3.46
CA MET A 42 -3.66 19.28 3.48
C MET A 42 -3.01 20.42 4.29
N GLU A 43 -1.83 20.17 4.85
CA GLU A 43 -1.10 21.14 5.69
C GLU A 43 -0.87 22.50 5.01
N SER A 44 -0.77 22.51 3.68
CA SER A 44 -0.59 23.73 2.89
C SER A 44 -1.82 24.66 2.83
N GLY A 45 -2.93 24.32 3.51
CA GLY A 45 -4.22 25.00 3.37
C GLY A 45 -4.95 24.68 2.07
N LYS A 46 -4.43 23.75 1.28
CA LYS A 46 -5.07 23.19 0.10
C LYS A 46 -5.88 21.95 0.48
N TRP A 47 -6.68 21.51 -0.46
CA TRP A 47 -7.46 20.28 -0.37
C TRP A 47 -7.03 19.32 -1.45
N LEU A 48 -6.93 18.05 -1.10
CA LEU A 48 -6.70 16.95 -2.01
C LEU A 48 -8.04 16.27 -2.29
N PHE A 49 -8.43 16.18 -3.54
CA PHE A 49 -9.54 15.36 -4.00
C PHE A 49 -8.99 14.13 -4.70
N THR A 50 -9.37 12.94 -4.25
CA THR A 50 -8.99 11.68 -4.87
C THR A 50 -10.21 10.87 -5.27
N VAL A 51 -10.08 10.08 -6.32
CA VAL A 51 -11.13 9.19 -6.81
C VAL A 51 -10.53 8.05 -7.62
N THR A 52 -11.20 6.90 -7.64
CA THR A 52 -10.88 5.78 -8.53
C THR A 52 -11.96 5.68 -9.60
N PRO A 53 -11.74 6.22 -10.80
CA PRO A 53 -12.71 6.14 -11.89
C PRO A 53 -12.81 4.72 -12.44
N GLN A 54 -14.03 4.29 -12.75
CA GLN A 54 -14.33 3.03 -13.42
C GLN A 54 -14.70 3.25 -14.88
N ASN A 55 -14.58 2.20 -15.70
CA ASN A 55 -14.90 2.23 -17.12
C ASN A 55 -14.09 3.27 -17.90
N THR A 56 -12.80 3.36 -17.60
CA THR A 56 -11.87 4.18 -18.37
C THR A 56 -11.27 3.38 -19.52
N SER A 57 -10.83 4.04 -20.57
CA SER A 57 -10.11 3.40 -21.68
C SER A 57 -8.67 3.01 -21.31
N THR A 58 -8.16 3.49 -20.18
CA THR A 58 -6.76 3.32 -19.73
C THR A 58 -6.63 2.39 -18.52
N GLY A 59 -7.71 1.68 -18.15
CA GLY A 59 -7.74 0.85 -16.96
C GLY A 59 -8.16 1.63 -15.70
N VAL A 60 -8.27 0.92 -14.57
CA VAL A 60 -8.68 1.47 -13.30
C VAL A 60 -7.44 1.93 -12.52
N HIS A 61 -7.40 3.19 -12.12
CA HIS A 61 -6.32 3.76 -11.32
C HIS A 61 -6.84 4.94 -10.49
N THR A 62 -6.16 5.28 -9.42
CA THR A 62 -6.54 6.40 -8.56
C THR A 62 -5.99 7.71 -9.09
N LEU A 63 -6.89 8.67 -9.28
CA LEU A 63 -6.58 10.03 -9.71
C LEU A 63 -6.66 11.00 -8.55
N TYR A 64 -5.94 12.11 -8.64
CA TYR A 64 -6.05 13.21 -7.69
C TYR A 64 -6.05 14.59 -8.35
N TRP A 65 -6.66 15.53 -7.64
CA TRP A 65 -6.64 16.98 -7.89
C TRP A 65 -6.26 17.69 -6.60
N VAL A 66 -5.58 18.82 -6.74
CA VAL A 66 -5.31 19.74 -5.63
C VAL A 66 -6.09 21.02 -5.90
N GLY A 67 -6.66 21.61 -4.88
CA GLY A 67 -7.48 22.81 -5.02
C GLY A 67 -7.93 23.40 -3.69
N THR A 68 -9.03 24.10 -3.74
CA THR A 68 -9.66 24.78 -2.58
C THR A 68 -11.14 24.45 -2.52
N ILE A 69 -11.73 24.64 -1.34
CA ILE A 69 -13.18 24.61 -1.18
C ILE A 69 -13.69 26.04 -1.25
N ALA A 70 -14.59 26.31 -2.20
CA ALA A 70 -15.24 27.61 -2.33
C ALA A 70 -16.30 27.85 -1.24
N ASP A 71 -16.74 29.10 -1.08
CA ASP A 71 -17.74 29.48 -0.06
C ASP A 71 -19.06 28.72 -0.17
N ASP A 72 -19.41 28.31 -1.37
CA ASP A 72 -20.62 27.51 -1.63
C ASP A 72 -20.42 26.01 -1.33
N GLY A 73 -19.23 25.61 -0.92
CA GLY A 73 -18.84 24.24 -0.57
C GLY A 73 -18.40 23.38 -1.76
N THR A 74 -18.24 23.93 -2.96
CA THR A 74 -17.75 23.19 -4.12
C THR A 74 -16.22 23.14 -4.15
N PHE A 75 -15.66 22.10 -4.77
CA PHE A 75 -14.23 21.99 -4.96
C PHE A 75 -13.79 22.69 -6.26
N VAL A 76 -12.78 23.53 -6.13
CA VAL A 76 -12.15 24.26 -7.25
C VAL A 76 -10.72 23.78 -7.37
N ALA A 77 -10.42 23.04 -8.46
CA ALA A 77 -9.08 22.57 -8.74
C ALA A 77 -8.13 23.74 -9.08
N ASP A 78 -6.90 23.64 -8.59
CA ASP A 78 -5.83 24.57 -9.01
C ASP A 78 -5.54 24.37 -10.49
N ALA A 79 -5.03 25.37 -11.15
CA ALA A 79 -4.58 25.41 -12.55
C ALA A 79 -5.15 24.32 -13.49
N ALA A 80 -6.13 24.74 -14.28
CA ALA A 80 -6.67 23.96 -15.38
C ALA A 80 -5.55 23.34 -16.24
N GLY A 81 -5.68 22.06 -16.61
CA GLY A 81 -4.75 21.33 -17.45
C GLY A 81 -3.54 20.70 -16.75
N GLN A 82 -3.35 20.94 -15.45
CA GLN A 82 -2.36 20.17 -14.66
C GLN A 82 -2.92 18.87 -14.07
N TYR A 83 -4.22 18.76 -14.00
CA TYR A 83 -4.93 17.63 -13.38
C TYR A 83 -5.91 16.97 -14.35
N PRO A 84 -6.30 15.72 -14.12
CA PRO A 84 -5.89 14.89 -12.99
C PRO A 84 -4.46 14.36 -13.13
N ARG A 85 -3.87 13.98 -11.99
CA ARG A 85 -2.63 13.22 -11.91
C ARG A 85 -2.88 11.86 -11.29
N ASN A 86 -2.05 10.88 -11.65
CA ASN A 86 -2.07 9.56 -11.02
C ASN A 86 -1.45 9.62 -9.63
N VAL A 87 -2.07 8.92 -8.67
CA VAL A 87 -1.49 8.72 -7.34
C VAL A 87 -0.25 7.84 -7.42
N GLU A 88 -0.28 6.82 -8.25
CA GLU A 88 0.78 5.83 -8.40
C GLU A 88 1.69 6.10 -9.60
N LEU A 89 2.98 5.82 -9.45
CA LEU A 89 3.92 5.84 -10.58
C LEU A 89 3.51 4.86 -11.67
N MET A 90 3.20 3.63 -11.29
CA MET A 90 2.72 2.59 -12.19
C MET A 90 1.22 2.44 -12.03
N SER A 91 0.45 3.18 -12.81
CA SER A 91 -1.00 3.22 -12.74
C SER A 91 -1.70 2.57 -13.93
N LYS A 92 -0.93 2.02 -14.86
CA LYS A 92 -1.47 1.34 -16.04
C LYS A 92 -1.94 -0.07 -15.70
N ASP A 93 -3.00 -0.53 -16.36
CA ASP A 93 -3.51 -1.91 -16.28
C ASP A 93 -3.97 -2.35 -14.87
N GLY A 94 -4.46 -1.38 -14.08
CA GLY A 94 -4.98 -1.65 -12.73
C GLY A 94 -3.89 -1.96 -11.69
N TYR A 95 -2.67 -1.46 -11.91
CA TYR A 95 -1.62 -1.46 -10.91
C TYR A 95 -1.71 -0.24 -10.01
N GLY A 96 -1.07 -0.37 -8.86
CA GLY A 96 -1.11 0.65 -7.84
C GLY A 96 -2.26 0.47 -6.86
N LEU A 97 -2.32 1.32 -5.86
CA LEU A 97 -3.42 1.33 -4.91
C LEU A 97 -4.68 1.94 -5.53
N LEU A 98 -5.80 1.35 -5.21
CA LEU A 98 -7.13 1.82 -5.60
C LEU A 98 -7.91 2.24 -4.36
N SER A 99 -8.86 3.15 -4.55
CA SER A 99 -9.87 3.52 -3.54
C SER A 99 -9.25 3.77 -2.15
N PRO A 100 -8.33 4.75 -2.03
CA PRO A 100 -7.60 4.95 -0.79
C PRO A 100 -8.53 5.34 0.35
N THR A 101 -8.26 4.79 1.53
CA THR A 101 -8.75 5.30 2.80
C THR A 101 -7.70 6.27 3.34
N ILE A 102 -8.14 7.48 3.70
CA ILE A 102 -7.27 8.57 4.13
C ILE A 102 -7.64 8.97 5.55
N TYR A 103 -6.64 9.07 6.41
CA TYR A 103 -6.80 9.38 7.82
C TYR A 103 -5.82 10.46 8.27
N GLN A 104 -6.30 11.39 9.10
CA GLN A 104 -5.47 12.41 9.74
C GLN A 104 -5.04 11.93 11.12
N HIS A 105 -3.74 11.85 11.36
CA HIS A 105 -3.17 11.42 12.63
C HIS A 105 -1.94 12.25 12.99
N ASN A 106 -1.98 12.89 14.16
CA ASN A 106 -0.87 13.72 14.66
C ASN A 106 -0.35 14.74 13.64
N GLY A 107 -1.26 15.43 12.93
CA GLY A 107 -0.91 16.40 11.90
C GLY A 107 -0.44 15.79 10.58
N LYS A 108 -0.42 14.48 10.43
CA LYS A 108 -0.03 13.78 9.21
C LYS A 108 -1.23 13.23 8.48
N THR A 109 -1.18 13.28 7.16
CA THR A 109 -2.15 12.61 6.30
C THR A 109 -1.62 11.22 5.97
N ILE A 110 -2.33 10.19 6.42
CA ILE A 110 -1.97 8.79 6.21
C ILE A 110 -2.98 8.17 5.27
N ALA A 111 -2.49 7.48 4.24
CA ALA A 111 -3.31 6.78 3.27
C ALA A 111 -2.88 5.34 3.11
N LEU A 112 -3.85 4.47 2.89
CA LEU A 112 -3.64 3.11 2.39
C LEU A 112 -4.79 2.78 1.43
N GLY A 113 -4.53 1.94 0.45
CA GLY A 113 -5.52 1.59 -0.55
C GLY A 113 -5.52 0.12 -0.88
N ILE A 114 -6.55 -0.30 -1.58
CA ILE A 114 -6.68 -1.69 -2.05
C ILE A 114 -5.66 -1.91 -3.18
N VAL A 115 -4.87 -2.97 -3.08
CA VAL A 115 -4.04 -3.45 -4.18
C VAL A 115 -4.68 -4.73 -4.74
N PRO A 116 -5.29 -4.66 -5.93
CA PRO A 116 -6.07 -5.75 -6.49
C PRO A 116 -5.25 -7.00 -6.74
N ASP A 117 -5.87 -8.16 -6.60
CA ASP A 117 -5.26 -9.41 -7.04
C ASP A 117 -4.99 -9.44 -8.53
N LYS A 118 -4.05 -10.32 -8.89
CA LYS A 118 -3.72 -10.63 -10.27
C LYS A 118 -3.74 -12.14 -10.55
N ILE A 119 -4.35 -12.92 -9.68
CA ILE A 119 -4.58 -14.36 -9.83
C ILE A 119 -6.04 -14.62 -10.21
N SER A 120 -6.36 -15.85 -10.57
CA SER A 120 -7.71 -16.22 -11.01
C SER A 120 -8.73 -16.15 -9.87
N THR A 121 -10.00 -15.96 -10.22
CA THR A 121 -11.11 -16.03 -9.29
C THR A 121 -11.16 -17.40 -8.59
N GLU A 122 -10.83 -18.49 -9.29
CA GLU A 122 -10.74 -19.82 -8.72
C GLU A 122 -9.68 -19.90 -7.62
N ASP A 123 -8.49 -19.33 -7.86
CA ASP A 123 -7.41 -19.28 -6.88
C ASP A 123 -7.79 -18.42 -5.67
N ASN A 124 -8.46 -17.29 -5.86
CA ASN A 124 -8.96 -16.46 -4.78
C ASN A 124 -9.99 -17.23 -3.93
N CYS A 125 -10.92 -17.95 -4.55
CA CYS A 125 -11.88 -18.80 -3.85
C CYS A 125 -11.19 -19.91 -3.06
N ARG A 126 -10.15 -20.53 -3.62
CA ARG A 126 -9.36 -21.57 -2.96
C ARG A 126 -8.57 -21.02 -1.77
N LEU A 127 -8.02 -19.82 -1.88
CA LEU A 127 -7.31 -19.14 -0.80
C LEU A 127 -8.26 -18.60 0.29
N GLY A 128 -9.52 -18.36 -0.04
CA GLY A 128 -10.53 -17.83 0.88
C GLY A 128 -10.46 -16.33 1.11
N TRP A 129 -9.69 -15.60 0.30
CA TRP A 129 -9.58 -14.14 0.34
C TRP A 129 -9.21 -13.57 -1.04
N ALA A 130 -9.51 -12.30 -1.25
CA ALA A 130 -9.17 -11.56 -2.44
C ALA A 130 -8.75 -10.14 -2.06
N HIS A 131 -7.84 -9.57 -2.87
CA HIS A 131 -7.23 -8.27 -2.67
C HIS A 131 -6.44 -8.16 -1.35
N THR A 132 -5.77 -7.05 -1.14
CA THR A 132 -5.13 -6.70 0.11
C THR A 132 -4.88 -5.19 0.13
N TYR A 133 -4.44 -4.65 1.27
CA TYR A 133 -4.07 -3.25 1.37
C TYR A 133 -2.58 -3.04 1.07
N SER A 134 -2.25 -1.85 0.53
CA SER A 134 -0.89 -1.34 0.49
C SER A 134 -0.36 -1.12 1.91
N PHE A 135 0.95 -0.95 2.05
CA PHE A 135 1.48 -0.36 3.27
C PHE A 135 0.96 1.07 3.47
N PRO A 136 0.76 1.53 4.72
CA PRO A 136 0.36 2.90 4.97
C PRO A 136 1.46 3.88 4.53
N ARG A 137 1.01 4.96 3.88
CA ARG A 137 1.85 6.02 3.34
C ARG A 137 1.52 7.34 3.99
N GLU A 138 2.52 8.14 4.25
CA GLU A 138 2.35 9.54 4.63
C GLU A 138 2.27 10.38 3.35
N TRP A 139 1.18 11.12 3.20
CA TRP A 139 0.91 12.01 2.08
C TRP A 139 1.09 13.47 2.47
N SER A 140 1.74 14.23 1.63
CA SER A 140 1.87 15.69 1.73
C SER A 140 1.85 16.31 0.34
N LEU A 141 1.88 17.63 0.25
CA LEU A 141 1.98 18.34 -1.03
C LEU A 141 3.32 19.07 -1.13
N SER A 142 3.91 19.02 -2.32
CA SER A 142 5.02 19.91 -2.67
C SER A 142 4.54 21.36 -2.81
N ALA A 143 5.46 22.31 -2.87
CA ALA A 143 5.14 23.70 -3.14
C ALA A 143 4.45 23.91 -4.51
N SER A 144 4.67 22.99 -5.47
CA SER A 144 4.02 22.99 -6.79
C SER A 144 2.67 22.26 -6.80
N GLY A 145 2.19 21.77 -5.66
CA GLY A 145 0.92 21.01 -5.56
C GLY A 145 1.02 19.57 -6.05
N GLU A 146 2.22 18.99 -6.11
CA GLU A 146 2.40 17.57 -6.41
C GLU A 146 2.23 16.73 -5.14
N LEU A 147 1.56 15.60 -5.25
CA LEU A 147 1.43 14.65 -4.15
C LEU A 147 2.78 13.98 -3.85
N ILE A 148 3.24 14.17 -2.63
CA ILE A 148 4.43 13.55 -2.08
C ILE A 148 4.00 12.34 -1.26
N GLN A 149 4.66 11.21 -1.47
CA GLN A 149 4.36 9.96 -0.80
C GLN A 149 5.62 9.34 -0.22
N LYS A 150 5.60 9.03 1.06
CA LYS A 150 6.67 8.30 1.73
C LYS A 150 6.10 7.21 2.63
N PRO A 151 6.89 6.20 3.01
CA PRO A 151 6.44 5.21 3.97
C PRO A 151 6.00 5.88 5.28
N TYR A 152 4.88 5.43 5.86
CA TYR A 152 4.50 5.90 7.19
C TYR A 152 5.58 5.50 8.20
N GLU A 153 6.04 6.46 9.01
CA GLU A 153 7.16 6.24 9.93
C GLU A 153 6.92 5.11 10.94
N GLY A 154 5.65 4.87 11.31
CA GLY A 154 5.27 3.78 12.20
C GLY A 154 5.65 2.38 11.70
N LEU A 155 5.87 2.21 10.40
CA LEU A 155 6.35 0.94 9.83
C LEU A 155 7.72 0.52 10.38
N ARG A 156 8.52 1.47 10.87
CA ARG A 156 9.80 1.16 11.49
C ARG A 156 9.68 0.27 12.73
N SER A 157 8.54 0.31 13.41
CA SER A 157 8.28 -0.56 14.56
C SER A 157 8.13 -2.04 14.20
N LEU A 158 7.94 -2.35 12.90
CA LEU A 158 7.87 -3.73 12.40
C LEU A 158 9.25 -4.33 12.11
N ARG A 159 10.32 -3.51 12.11
CA ARG A 159 11.68 -3.99 11.87
C ARG A 159 12.14 -4.88 13.02
N SER A 160 12.53 -6.11 12.67
CA SER A 160 13.11 -7.05 13.65
C SER A 160 14.62 -6.81 13.81
N ASP A 161 15.22 -7.54 14.77
CA ASP A 161 16.67 -7.55 14.95
C ASP A 161 17.42 -8.26 13.80
N VAL A 162 16.71 -8.97 12.94
CA VAL A 162 17.32 -9.58 11.75
C VAL A 162 17.46 -8.51 10.68
N ALA A 163 18.67 -7.98 10.56
CA ALA A 163 18.96 -6.84 9.71
C ALA A 163 20.32 -6.98 9.01
N TYR A 164 20.40 -6.32 7.83
CA TYR A 164 21.67 -6.02 7.14
C TYR A 164 21.89 -4.51 7.18
N SER A 165 23.11 -4.08 7.38
CA SER A 165 23.48 -2.67 7.32
C SER A 165 24.87 -2.50 6.74
N GLY A 166 24.94 -1.76 5.62
CA GLY A 166 26.17 -1.36 4.96
C GLY A 166 26.15 0.14 4.63
N ALA A 167 27.32 0.73 4.54
CA ALA A 167 27.50 2.13 4.17
C ALA A 167 28.71 2.28 3.23
N ASP A 168 28.59 3.15 2.24
CA ASP A 168 29.64 3.41 1.22
C ASP A 168 30.13 2.15 0.52
N GLU A 169 29.23 1.20 0.26
CA GLU A 169 29.57 -0.07 -0.39
C GLU A 169 29.54 0.05 -1.91
N GLU A 170 30.55 -0.53 -2.56
CA GLU A 170 30.55 -0.73 -4.00
C GLU A 170 29.87 -2.05 -4.34
N ILE A 171 28.90 -2.00 -5.24
CA ILE A 171 28.16 -3.17 -5.72
C ILE A 171 28.46 -3.34 -7.20
N SER A 172 29.03 -4.51 -7.53
CA SER A 172 29.25 -4.96 -8.90
C SER A 172 28.71 -6.39 -9.00
N GLY A 173 27.76 -6.63 -9.93
CA GLY A 173 27.00 -7.87 -9.95
C GLY A 173 25.99 -7.93 -8.81
N VAL A 174 26.04 -8.95 -7.97
CA VAL A 174 25.06 -9.18 -6.88
C VAL A 174 25.72 -9.12 -5.50
N LYS A 175 25.03 -8.54 -4.56
CA LYS A 175 25.39 -8.44 -3.14
C LYS A 175 24.28 -9.08 -2.30
N ASN A 176 24.58 -10.21 -1.68
CA ASN A 176 23.65 -10.87 -0.77
C ASN A 176 23.45 -10.04 0.50
N LEU A 177 22.20 -9.90 0.95
CA LEU A 177 21.83 -9.12 2.12
C LEU A 177 21.60 -9.99 3.37
N SER A 178 22.28 -11.15 3.44
CA SER A 178 22.24 -12.01 4.63
C SER A 178 22.61 -11.22 5.90
N PRO A 179 21.93 -11.45 7.06
CA PRO A 179 21.03 -12.59 7.32
C PRO A 179 19.56 -12.36 6.95
N VAL A 180 19.23 -11.28 6.25
CA VAL A 180 17.82 -11.00 5.89
C VAL A 180 17.37 -11.94 4.78
N SER A 181 16.25 -12.58 5.00
CA SER A 181 15.52 -13.41 4.05
C SER A 181 14.05 -13.44 4.39
N GLY A 182 13.21 -13.93 3.48
CA GLY A 182 11.79 -14.11 3.72
C GLY A 182 10.91 -13.27 2.80
N ARG A 183 9.63 -13.25 3.14
CA ARG A 183 8.56 -12.60 2.36
C ARG A 183 7.91 -11.43 3.08
N ARG A 184 8.45 -11.05 4.23
CA ARG A 184 8.09 -9.85 5.00
C ARG A 184 9.38 -9.12 5.31
N ILE A 185 9.72 -8.17 4.45
CA ILE A 185 11.02 -7.50 4.45
C ILE A 185 10.88 -6.04 4.04
N GLU A 186 11.82 -5.23 4.50
CA GLU A 186 12.08 -3.90 3.99
C GLU A 186 13.50 -3.85 3.43
N LEU A 187 13.64 -3.31 2.22
CA LEU A 187 14.91 -3.09 1.53
C LEU A 187 15.07 -1.59 1.30
N LEU A 188 16.19 -1.03 1.73
CA LEU A 188 16.48 0.38 1.57
C LEU A 188 17.88 0.55 0.98
N GLY A 189 17.97 1.24 -0.14
CA GLY A 189 19.23 1.62 -0.78
C GLY A 189 19.25 3.11 -1.13
N ARG A 190 20.33 3.77 -0.77
CA ARG A 190 20.66 5.12 -1.25
C ARG A 190 21.85 4.98 -2.18
N PHE A 191 21.56 4.99 -3.47
CA PHE A 191 22.52 4.71 -4.53
C PHE A 191 23.01 5.99 -5.19
N GLU A 192 24.30 6.09 -5.43
CA GLU A 192 24.88 7.14 -6.26
C GLU A 192 24.61 6.84 -7.73
N ILE A 193 23.93 7.76 -8.41
CA ILE A 193 23.41 7.54 -9.75
C ILE A 193 24.51 7.62 -10.80
N GLY A 194 24.78 6.52 -11.49
CA GLY A 194 25.57 6.41 -12.68
C GLY A 194 24.77 5.97 -13.90
N ASP A 195 25.45 5.35 -14.86
CA ASP A 195 24.81 4.85 -16.09
C ASP A 195 24.38 3.37 -15.98
N SER A 196 24.78 2.70 -14.91
CA SER A 196 24.43 1.29 -14.66
C SER A 196 23.01 1.15 -14.13
N THR A 197 22.37 0.00 -14.42
CA THR A 197 21.11 -0.40 -13.82
C THR A 197 21.39 -0.99 -12.44
N PHE A 198 20.66 -0.54 -11.43
CA PHE A 198 20.81 -1.03 -10.05
C PHE A 198 19.46 -1.21 -9.37
N GLY A 199 19.45 -2.00 -8.31
CA GLY A 199 18.24 -2.24 -7.53
C GLY A 199 18.33 -3.43 -6.60
N PHE A 200 17.20 -4.11 -6.42
CA PHE A 200 17.05 -5.24 -5.52
C PHE A 200 16.45 -6.44 -6.23
N ASN A 201 16.98 -7.63 -5.95
CA ASN A 201 16.34 -8.92 -6.20
C ASN A 201 15.64 -9.39 -4.93
N PHE A 202 14.47 -9.98 -5.09
CA PHE A 202 13.67 -10.54 -4.00
C PHE A 202 12.90 -11.76 -4.49
N PHE A 203 12.32 -12.53 -3.58
CA PHE A 203 11.71 -13.83 -3.87
C PHE A 203 12.66 -14.74 -4.64
N LYS A 204 13.95 -14.72 -4.27
CA LYS A 204 14.95 -15.52 -4.94
C LYS A 204 14.92 -16.95 -4.44
N SER A 205 14.88 -17.89 -5.38
CA SER A 205 15.05 -19.32 -5.19
C SER A 205 16.03 -19.89 -6.23
N ALA A 206 16.19 -21.20 -6.27
CA ALA A 206 16.95 -21.85 -7.34
C ALA A 206 16.26 -21.72 -8.70
N SER A 207 14.93 -21.53 -8.73
CA SER A 207 14.13 -21.49 -9.96
C SER A 207 14.06 -20.10 -10.59
N GLY A 208 14.29 -19.03 -9.81
CA GLY A 208 14.19 -17.67 -10.31
C GLY A 208 14.03 -16.63 -9.22
N GLN A 209 13.71 -15.41 -9.63
CA GLN A 209 13.58 -14.25 -8.76
C GLN A 209 12.70 -13.17 -9.38
N ALA A 210 12.25 -12.23 -8.56
CA ALA A 210 11.74 -10.93 -8.99
C ALA A 210 12.79 -9.85 -8.72
N SER A 211 12.68 -8.72 -9.41
CA SER A 211 13.55 -7.57 -9.18
C SER A 211 12.80 -6.25 -9.26
N VAL A 212 13.31 -5.24 -8.56
CA VAL A 212 13.02 -3.83 -8.80
C VAL A 212 14.32 -3.12 -9.11
N SER A 213 14.32 -2.30 -10.17
CA SER A 213 15.54 -1.62 -10.61
C SER A 213 15.25 -0.26 -11.23
N TYR A 214 16.26 0.58 -11.21
CA TYR A 214 16.27 1.85 -11.92
C TYR A 214 17.42 1.91 -12.91
N ASN A 215 17.14 2.44 -14.10
CA ASN A 215 18.11 2.77 -15.12
C ASN A 215 18.01 4.25 -15.50
N ARG A 216 19.10 4.98 -15.30
CA ARG A 216 19.13 6.42 -15.57
C ARG A 216 19.01 6.75 -17.06
N SER A 217 19.65 5.96 -17.92
CA SER A 217 19.69 6.23 -19.36
C SER A 217 18.29 6.23 -19.99
N SER A 218 17.43 5.29 -19.59
CA SER A 218 16.02 5.26 -19.96
C SER A 218 15.12 6.10 -19.03
N ASN A 219 15.60 6.48 -17.86
CA ASN A 219 14.83 7.08 -16.77
C ASN A 219 13.68 6.19 -16.30
N GLU A 220 13.88 4.88 -16.27
CA GLU A 220 12.85 3.91 -15.97
C GLU A 220 13.07 3.21 -14.63
N LEU A 221 12.01 3.18 -13.83
CA LEU A 221 11.83 2.22 -12.75
C LEU A 221 11.15 0.97 -13.34
N THR A 222 11.76 -0.18 -13.12
CA THR A 222 11.28 -1.47 -13.65
C THR A 222 11.05 -2.44 -12.50
N VAL A 223 9.91 -3.14 -12.53
CA VAL A 223 9.68 -4.35 -11.74
C VAL A 223 9.58 -5.52 -12.70
N ASP A 224 10.50 -6.46 -12.56
CA ASP A 224 10.57 -7.67 -13.40
C ASP A 224 10.35 -8.90 -12.53
N PHE A 225 9.31 -9.66 -12.81
CA PHE A 225 9.04 -10.95 -12.18
C PHE A 225 8.80 -12.06 -13.20
N THR A 226 9.34 -11.90 -14.41
CA THR A 226 9.32 -12.93 -15.45
C THR A 226 10.12 -14.17 -15.05
N GLY A 227 11.07 -14.01 -14.13
CA GLY A 227 11.84 -15.11 -13.54
C GLY A 227 11.05 -16.00 -12.59
N LEU A 228 9.87 -15.57 -12.12
CA LEU A 228 9.00 -16.41 -11.30
C LEU A 228 8.12 -17.31 -12.17
N ARG A 229 7.61 -18.40 -11.58
CA ARG A 229 6.67 -19.28 -12.29
C ARG A 229 5.45 -18.48 -12.73
N ARG A 230 5.07 -18.66 -13.99
CA ARG A 230 3.94 -18.01 -14.59
C ARG A 230 2.64 -18.43 -13.89
N LEU A 231 1.89 -17.46 -13.40
CA LEU A 231 0.56 -17.65 -12.85
C LEU A 231 -0.52 -17.41 -13.92
N VAL A 232 -1.67 -18.00 -13.72
CA VAL A 232 -2.86 -17.78 -14.54
C VAL A 232 -3.82 -16.86 -13.78
N ASN A 233 -4.36 -15.87 -14.47
CA ASN A 233 -5.46 -15.03 -13.98
C ASN A 233 -6.67 -15.14 -14.91
N ASP A 234 -7.78 -14.46 -14.59
CA ASP A 234 -9.02 -14.50 -15.39
C ASP A 234 -8.84 -13.98 -16.83
N ASN A 235 -7.78 -13.21 -17.07
CA ASN A 235 -7.42 -12.67 -18.39
C ASN A 235 -6.26 -13.42 -19.05
N GLY A 236 -5.85 -14.56 -18.51
CA GLY A 236 -4.76 -15.39 -19.03
C GLY A 236 -3.62 -15.55 -18.05
N SER A 237 -2.45 -15.00 -18.31
CA SER A 237 -1.26 -15.22 -17.50
C SER A 237 -0.79 -13.95 -16.84
N TYR A 238 -0.37 -14.07 -15.60
CA TYR A 238 0.19 -13.01 -14.81
C TYR A 238 1.65 -13.29 -14.44
N ASN A 239 2.52 -12.79 -15.21
CA ASN A 239 3.90 -12.48 -14.88
C ASN A 239 4.41 -11.48 -15.92
N GLY A 240 5.39 -10.68 -15.57
CA GLY A 240 5.82 -9.72 -16.56
C GLY A 240 6.85 -8.74 -16.07
N ILE A 241 6.97 -7.71 -16.89
CA ILE A 241 7.82 -6.56 -16.63
C ILE A 241 6.93 -5.33 -16.64
N TYR A 242 6.94 -4.60 -15.53
CA TYR A 242 6.26 -3.30 -15.43
C TYR A 242 7.28 -2.19 -15.37
N ARG A 243 7.05 -1.14 -16.15
CA ARG A 243 7.94 -0.01 -16.27
C ARG A 243 7.18 1.29 -16.12
N CYS A 244 7.80 2.26 -15.49
CA CYS A 244 7.38 3.65 -15.59
C CYS A 244 8.59 4.55 -15.74
N THR A 245 8.42 5.61 -16.51
CA THR A 245 9.39 6.72 -16.53
C THR A 245 9.17 7.56 -15.28
N LEU A 246 10.23 7.85 -14.54
CA LEU A 246 10.11 8.78 -13.41
C LEU A 246 9.75 10.18 -13.91
N PRO A 247 8.90 10.92 -13.16
CA PRO A 247 8.53 12.30 -13.54
C PRO A 247 9.72 13.23 -13.74
N GLU A 248 10.78 13.02 -12.98
CA GLU A 248 12.02 13.74 -13.08
C GLU A 248 13.19 12.76 -13.23
N ARG A 249 14.09 13.03 -14.16
CA ARG A 249 15.32 12.24 -14.32
C ARG A 249 16.35 12.77 -13.31
N PRO A 250 16.81 11.94 -12.37
CA PRO A 250 17.86 12.33 -11.45
C PRO A 250 19.17 12.64 -12.19
N GLU A 251 19.95 13.59 -11.66
CA GLU A 251 21.25 13.94 -12.22
C GLU A 251 22.28 12.84 -11.95
N ALA A 252 23.27 12.68 -12.86
CA ALA A 252 24.39 11.81 -12.61
C ALA A 252 25.21 12.30 -11.42
N GLY A 253 25.65 11.38 -10.56
CA GLY A 253 26.36 11.70 -9.32
C GLY A 253 25.46 12.17 -8.17
N SER A 254 24.15 12.39 -8.41
CA SER A 254 23.19 12.58 -7.32
C SER A 254 22.84 11.22 -6.68
N GLU A 255 22.08 11.25 -5.59
CA GLU A 255 21.63 10.04 -4.91
C GLU A 255 20.16 9.74 -5.20
N MET A 256 19.84 8.46 -5.33
CA MET A 256 18.48 7.94 -5.33
C MET A 256 18.23 7.08 -4.10
N LEU A 257 17.18 7.41 -3.37
CA LEU A 257 16.65 6.54 -2.33
C LEU A 257 15.60 5.62 -2.96
N LEU A 258 15.85 4.31 -2.90
CA LEU A 258 14.90 3.27 -3.24
C LEU A 258 14.56 2.50 -1.97
N ASN A 259 13.30 2.59 -1.54
CA ASN A 259 12.81 1.86 -0.37
C ASN A 259 11.66 0.94 -0.79
N VAL A 260 11.79 -0.35 -0.50
CA VAL A 260 10.87 -1.41 -0.94
C VAL A 260 10.37 -2.17 0.27
N PHE A 261 9.07 -2.19 0.44
CA PHE A 261 8.38 -3.01 1.44
C PHE A 261 7.71 -4.19 0.77
N ILE A 262 7.91 -5.37 1.34
CA ILE A 262 7.32 -6.63 0.85
C ILE A 262 6.58 -7.30 2.00
N ASP A 263 5.34 -7.71 1.75
CA ASP A 263 4.56 -8.59 2.64
C ASP A 263 3.76 -9.58 1.81
N GLY A 264 4.21 -10.84 1.84
CA GLY A 264 3.63 -11.90 1.01
C GLY A 264 3.71 -11.56 -0.47
N SER A 265 2.60 -11.16 -1.06
CA SER A 265 2.53 -10.80 -2.48
C SER A 265 2.48 -9.27 -2.74
N ILE A 266 2.43 -8.45 -1.70
CA ILE A 266 2.50 -7.00 -1.84
C ILE A 266 3.95 -6.57 -1.98
N VAL A 267 4.20 -5.68 -2.93
CA VAL A 267 5.46 -4.97 -3.11
C VAL A 267 5.16 -3.49 -3.24
N ASP A 268 5.45 -2.72 -2.20
CA ASP A 268 5.34 -1.26 -2.20
C ASP A 268 6.71 -0.64 -2.40
N ILE A 269 6.84 0.20 -3.40
CA ILE A 269 8.10 0.81 -3.82
C ILE A 269 7.97 2.32 -3.63
N PHE A 270 8.94 2.89 -2.92
CA PHE A 270 9.07 4.32 -2.71
C PHE A 270 10.38 4.82 -3.32
N VAL A 271 10.28 5.90 -4.06
CA VAL A 271 11.43 6.54 -4.72
C VAL A 271 11.59 7.95 -4.18
N ASN A 272 12.75 8.23 -3.58
CA ASN A 272 13.16 9.53 -3.05
C ASN A 272 12.19 10.12 -2.01
N ASP A 273 11.45 9.27 -1.26
CA ASP A 273 10.39 9.71 -0.34
C ASP A 273 9.41 10.71 -1.00
N ARG A 274 9.19 10.54 -2.30
CA ARG A 274 8.37 11.44 -3.12
C ARG A 274 7.33 10.71 -3.94
N TRP A 275 7.71 9.63 -4.57
CA TRP A 275 6.83 8.86 -5.44
C TRP A 275 6.69 7.43 -4.92
N ALA A 276 5.55 6.84 -5.18
CA ALA A 276 5.29 5.47 -4.79
C ALA A 276 4.51 4.68 -5.83
N THR A 277 4.61 3.36 -5.75
CA THR A 277 3.75 2.43 -6.48
C THR A 277 3.60 1.13 -5.70
N SER A 278 2.42 0.52 -5.79
CA SER A 278 2.12 -0.82 -5.26
C SER A 278 1.94 -1.80 -6.38
N ILE A 279 2.54 -2.97 -6.24
CA ILE A 279 2.42 -4.07 -7.21
C ILE A 279 2.16 -5.38 -6.46
N ARG A 280 1.42 -6.29 -7.11
CA ARG A 280 1.29 -7.67 -6.65
C ARG A 280 2.31 -8.53 -7.37
N VAL A 281 3.15 -9.24 -6.61
CA VAL A 281 4.13 -10.21 -7.09
C VAL A 281 3.99 -11.48 -6.27
N TYR A 282 3.69 -12.59 -6.92
CA TYR A 282 3.42 -13.85 -6.23
C TYR A 282 4.66 -14.75 -6.32
N PRO A 283 5.33 -15.04 -5.20
CA PRO A 283 6.46 -15.97 -5.20
C PRO A 283 6.00 -17.37 -5.60
N SER A 284 6.76 -17.99 -6.48
CA SER A 284 6.40 -19.27 -7.12
C SER A 284 6.74 -20.50 -6.29
N ASP A 285 7.78 -20.41 -5.47
CA ASP A 285 8.31 -21.51 -4.70
C ASP A 285 8.20 -21.22 -3.20
N GLU A 286 8.05 -22.26 -2.38
CA GLU A 286 7.96 -22.10 -0.92
C GLU A 286 9.24 -21.52 -0.31
N ASP A 287 10.39 -21.82 -0.90
CA ASP A 287 11.73 -21.37 -0.51
C ASP A 287 12.18 -20.06 -1.22
N ALA A 288 11.28 -19.38 -1.93
CA ALA A 288 11.56 -18.10 -2.58
C ALA A 288 11.62 -16.98 -1.53
N ASP A 289 12.72 -16.89 -0.80
CA ASP A 289 12.93 -15.98 0.34
C ASP A 289 14.24 -15.19 0.26
N GLY A 290 15.10 -15.46 -0.72
CA GLY A 290 16.37 -14.77 -0.88
C GLY A 290 16.22 -13.33 -1.33
N VAL A 291 17.12 -12.47 -0.82
CA VAL A 291 17.19 -11.03 -1.15
C VAL A 291 18.61 -10.59 -1.44
N GLU A 292 18.77 -9.73 -2.43
CA GLU A 292 20.06 -9.20 -2.88
C GLU A 292 19.92 -7.75 -3.34
N ALA A 293 20.97 -6.96 -3.21
CA ALA A 293 21.15 -5.78 -4.05
C ALA A 293 21.95 -6.17 -5.30
N PHE A 294 21.74 -5.47 -6.40
CA PHE A 294 22.46 -5.75 -7.64
C PHE A 294 22.76 -4.50 -8.47
N CYS A 295 23.76 -4.64 -9.33
CA CYS A 295 24.12 -3.67 -10.35
C CYS A 295 24.69 -4.39 -11.58
N ASP A 296 24.27 -3.99 -12.79
CA ASP A 296 24.79 -4.57 -14.05
C ASP A 296 26.20 -4.08 -14.45
N GLY A 297 26.67 -3.04 -13.78
CA GLY A 297 28.03 -2.51 -13.87
C GLY A 297 28.59 -2.33 -12.47
N MET A 298 28.71 -1.07 -12.04
CA MET A 298 29.14 -0.71 -10.69
C MET A 298 28.28 0.45 -10.17
N VAL A 299 27.83 0.34 -8.94
CA VAL A 299 27.12 1.42 -8.22
C VAL A 299 27.65 1.53 -6.81
N LYS A 300 27.76 2.75 -6.29
CA LYS A 300 28.05 2.99 -4.88
C LYS A 300 26.75 3.15 -4.11
N ALA A 301 26.54 2.30 -3.11
CA ALA A 301 25.47 2.44 -2.15
C ALA A 301 25.97 3.21 -0.93
N ARG A 302 25.55 4.49 -0.79
CA ARG A 302 25.85 5.32 0.37
C ARG A 302 25.23 4.78 1.65
N GLU A 303 24.06 4.18 1.51
CA GLU A 303 23.34 3.46 2.54
C GLU A 303 22.71 2.22 1.91
N LEU A 304 22.93 1.05 2.51
CA LEU A 304 22.33 -0.21 2.11
C LEU A 304 21.83 -0.93 3.35
N LYS A 305 20.53 -1.05 3.48
CA LYS A 305 19.90 -1.69 4.64
C LYS A 305 18.81 -2.64 4.22
N ALA A 306 18.64 -3.68 5.00
CA ALA A 306 17.51 -4.58 4.89
C ALA A 306 17.06 -5.02 6.28
N TRP A 307 15.78 -5.26 6.44
CA TRP A 307 15.20 -5.78 7.68
C TRP A 307 14.18 -6.84 7.37
N ARG A 308 14.15 -7.89 8.19
CA ARG A 308 12.96 -8.71 8.29
C ARG A 308 11.89 -7.93 9.07
N LEU A 309 10.66 -7.95 8.57
CA LEU A 309 9.53 -7.37 9.25
C LEU A 309 8.82 -8.45 10.07
N ASP A 310 8.73 -8.24 11.36
CA ASP A 310 7.93 -9.07 12.24
C ASP A 310 6.60 -8.36 12.48
N SER A 311 5.54 -9.11 12.61
CA SER A 311 4.35 -8.61 13.27
C SER A 311 4.75 -8.41 14.72
N GLY A 312 5.18 -7.23 15.09
CA GLY A 312 5.60 -6.90 16.46
C GLY A 312 4.60 -7.54 17.42
N GLY A 313 5.05 -8.38 18.33
CA GLY A 313 4.25 -9.33 19.07
C GLY A 313 2.82 -8.87 19.32
N GLY A 314 1.87 -9.40 18.54
CA GLY A 314 0.45 -9.09 18.66
C GLY A 314 -0.04 -7.83 17.95
N ALA A 315 0.16 -7.73 16.62
CA ALA A 315 -0.77 -6.96 15.76
C ALA A 315 -1.88 -7.86 15.16
N GLY A 316 -2.30 -8.87 15.87
CA GLY A 316 -3.71 -9.20 15.92
C GLY A 316 -4.34 -8.10 16.78
N ILE A 317 -5.60 -7.78 16.64
CA ILE A 317 -6.32 -6.88 17.55
C ILE A 317 -5.88 -7.25 19.00
N GLY A 318 -4.69 -6.83 19.32
CA GLY A 318 -3.95 -7.11 20.52
C GLY A 318 -4.16 -5.90 21.40
N SER A 319 -4.79 -6.12 22.49
CA SER A 319 -4.87 -5.24 23.64
C SER A 319 -5.24 -3.80 23.27
N ILE A 320 -6.51 -3.53 23.24
CA ILE A 320 -7.04 -2.27 23.75
C ILE A 320 -6.19 -1.95 25.01
N PRO A 321 -5.57 -0.75 25.12
CA PRO A 321 -4.83 -0.39 26.34
C PRO A 321 -5.73 -0.62 27.55
N GLY A 322 -5.37 -1.57 28.40
CA GLY A 322 -6.18 -2.07 29.51
C GLY A 322 -6.12 -3.58 29.69
N ASP A 323 -5.56 -4.30 28.73
CA ASP A 323 -5.38 -5.75 28.84
C ASP A 323 -3.98 -6.04 29.44
N GLU A 324 -3.86 -5.79 30.75
CA GLU A 324 -2.81 -6.45 31.53
C GLU A 324 -3.12 -7.95 31.47
N GLY A 325 -2.35 -8.65 30.67
CA GLY A 325 -2.18 -10.09 30.54
C GLY A 325 -3.35 -10.98 30.95
N PHE A 326 -3.70 -11.93 30.11
CA PHE A 326 -4.56 -13.09 30.40
C PHE A 326 -4.14 -13.86 31.69
N HIS A 327 -4.31 -13.23 32.83
CA HIS A 327 -4.24 -13.82 34.16
C HIS A 327 -5.54 -13.66 34.93
N SER A 328 -6.62 -13.20 34.28
CA SER A 328 -7.93 -13.32 34.92
C SER A 328 -8.52 -14.68 34.50
N ASP A 329 -8.78 -15.52 35.46
CA ASP A 329 -9.58 -16.74 35.29
C ASP A 329 -10.98 -16.45 34.74
N LYS A 330 -11.28 -15.21 34.38
CA LYS A 330 -12.59 -14.71 33.98
C LYS A 330 -12.58 -14.03 32.62
N VAL A 331 -13.56 -14.37 31.82
CA VAL A 331 -13.70 -13.91 30.44
C VAL A 331 -15.10 -13.39 30.13
N ASN A 332 -15.19 -12.55 29.12
CA ASN A 332 -16.46 -12.14 28.51
C ASN A 332 -16.72 -12.94 27.25
N VAL A 333 -17.96 -13.33 27.03
CA VAL A 333 -18.41 -14.01 25.82
C VAL A 333 -19.40 -13.13 25.08
N SER A 334 -19.14 -12.84 23.83
CA SER A 334 -20.02 -12.07 22.96
C SER A 334 -20.41 -12.85 21.71
N ALA A 335 -21.56 -12.53 21.14
CA ALA A 335 -21.92 -12.96 19.81
C ALA A 335 -21.02 -12.23 18.77
N ILE A 336 -21.05 -12.73 17.52
CA ILE A 336 -20.23 -12.17 16.43
C ILE A 336 -20.62 -10.73 16.06
N ASP A 337 -21.84 -10.31 16.40
CA ASP A 337 -22.35 -8.94 16.24
C ASP A 337 -21.94 -8.00 17.38
N GLY A 338 -21.16 -8.49 18.35
CA GLY A 338 -20.73 -7.74 19.52
C GLY A 338 -21.67 -7.78 20.72
N THR A 339 -22.83 -8.43 20.61
CA THR A 339 -23.77 -8.55 21.73
C THR A 339 -23.14 -9.38 22.86
N LEU A 340 -23.02 -8.80 24.04
CA LEU A 340 -22.50 -9.48 25.23
C LEU A 340 -23.48 -10.57 25.67
N ILE A 341 -23.01 -11.83 25.75
CA ILE A 341 -23.81 -13.00 26.13
C ILE A 341 -23.50 -13.41 27.57
N LYS A 342 -22.23 -13.43 27.94
CA LYS A 342 -21.77 -13.73 29.29
C LYS A 342 -20.72 -12.71 29.73
N HIS A 343 -20.77 -12.31 30.98
CA HIS A 343 -19.87 -11.32 31.54
C HIS A 343 -19.13 -11.89 32.74
N ASN A 344 -17.79 -11.76 32.72
CA ASN A 344 -16.93 -12.10 33.85
C ASN A 344 -17.06 -13.58 34.30
N GLU A 345 -17.26 -14.51 33.35
CA GLU A 345 -17.35 -15.95 33.58
C GLU A 345 -15.96 -16.56 33.71
N ARG A 346 -15.86 -17.69 34.42
CA ARG A 346 -14.61 -18.47 34.43
C ARG A 346 -14.33 -19.03 33.06
N MET A 347 -13.09 -18.97 32.61
CA MET A 347 -12.69 -19.48 31.29
C MET A 347 -13.13 -20.93 31.05
N ALA A 348 -13.02 -21.77 32.06
CA ALA A 348 -13.45 -23.19 32.00
C ALA A 348 -14.96 -23.36 31.78
N GLU A 349 -15.79 -22.41 32.17
CA GLU A 349 -17.26 -22.44 32.11
C GLU A 349 -17.83 -21.50 31.05
N ALA A 350 -16.98 -20.74 30.39
CA ALA A 350 -17.39 -19.66 29.46
C ALA A 350 -18.25 -20.17 28.30
N LEU A 351 -17.98 -21.37 27.82
CA LEU A 351 -18.68 -21.95 26.67
C LEU A 351 -19.87 -22.85 27.06
N ASP A 352 -20.06 -23.11 28.35
CA ASP A 352 -21.13 -23.99 28.82
C ASP A 352 -22.50 -23.40 28.52
N GLY A 353 -23.40 -24.25 28.03
CA GLY A 353 -24.79 -23.88 27.71
C GLY A 353 -24.94 -22.98 26.46
N LEU A 354 -23.86 -22.67 25.74
CA LEU A 354 -23.98 -21.99 24.48
C LEU A 354 -24.46 -22.91 23.38
N LYS A 355 -25.31 -22.40 22.50
CA LYS A 355 -25.74 -23.12 21.29
C LYS A 355 -24.57 -23.24 20.31
N LYS A 356 -24.66 -24.24 19.40
CA LYS A 356 -23.72 -24.33 18.28
C LYS A 356 -23.63 -22.99 17.53
N GLY A 357 -22.44 -22.49 17.36
CA GLY A 357 -22.26 -21.18 16.74
C GLY A 357 -20.84 -20.63 16.88
N VAL A 358 -20.67 -19.40 16.40
CA VAL A 358 -19.42 -18.64 16.51
C VAL A 358 -19.58 -17.57 17.56
N TYR A 359 -18.63 -17.50 18.48
CA TYR A 359 -18.60 -16.56 19.59
C TYR A 359 -17.24 -15.85 19.66
N VAL A 360 -17.20 -14.75 20.39
CA VAL A 360 -15.97 -14.03 20.70
C VAL A 360 -15.75 -14.10 22.22
N VAL A 361 -14.66 -14.73 22.64
CA VAL A 361 -14.27 -14.88 24.05
C VAL A 361 -13.02 -14.05 24.27
N ASN A 362 -13.12 -12.95 25.03
CA ASN A 362 -12.04 -11.98 25.22
C ASN A 362 -11.32 -11.60 23.92
N GLY A 363 -12.08 -11.28 22.87
CA GLY A 363 -11.53 -10.89 21.57
C GLY A 363 -11.12 -12.07 20.67
N CYS A 364 -11.09 -13.30 21.15
CA CYS A 364 -10.74 -14.48 20.38
C CYS A 364 -11.98 -15.19 19.80
N LYS A 365 -11.97 -15.51 18.50
CA LYS A 365 -13.03 -16.27 17.85
C LYS A 365 -13.03 -17.72 18.33
N VAL A 366 -14.15 -18.21 18.82
CA VAL A 366 -14.36 -19.58 19.30
C VAL A 366 -15.56 -20.20 18.59
N ILE A 367 -15.43 -21.46 18.17
CA ILE A 367 -16.51 -22.21 17.53
C ILE A 367 -17.02 -23.26 18.53
N VAL A 368 -18.29 -23.13 18.92
CA VAL A 368 -19.02 -24.16 19.69
C VAL A 368 -19.68 -25.14 18.71
N LYS A 369 -19.28 -26.42 18.75
CA LYS A 369 -19.68 -27.46 17.81
C LYS A 369 -20.95 -28.18 18.25
#